data_77bb87d6791c1f5313640bf21f0d943a
#
_entry.id   77bb87d6791c1f5313640bf21f0d943a
#
_cell.length_a   1.000
_cell.length_b   1.000
_cell.length_c   1.000
_cell.angle_alpha   90.00
_cell.angle_beta   90.00
_cell.angle_gamma   90.00
#
_symmetry.space_group_name_H-M   'P 1'
#
loop_
_entity.id
_entity.type
_entity.pdbx_description
1 polymer ?
#
loop_
_entity_poly.entity_id
_entity_poly.type
_entity_poly.pdbx_seq_one_letter_code
_entity_poly.pdbx_strand_id
1 'polypeptide(L)'
;MPYGGVLVVVHGFRVEAVIYPTYETRGSLSDAVDALVAWLAALVAERESTHGHRFRVVLCGHSMGGMVCLDAARAIRSQGRGAWPCVGGVVAYDTPFLGIHPHVFKHQLTTYQQ
;
A
#
# COMPACT_ATOMS: atom_id res chain seq x y z
N MET A 1 -6.39 -13.12 6.37
CA MET A 1 -6.22 -12.50 5.04
C MET A 1 -4.86 -12.86 4.48
N PRO A 2 -4.79 -13.38 3.27
CA PRO A 2 -3.51 -13.89 2.73
C PRO A 2 -2.44 -12.81 2.58
N TYR A 3 -2.80 -11.57 2.39
CA TYR A 3 -1.83 -10.50 2.17
C TYR A 3 -1.82 -9.44 3.26
N GLY A 4 -2.53 -9.69 4.35
CA GLY A 4 -2.69 -8.68 5.38
C GLY A 4 -3.60 -7.54 4.94
N GLY A 5 -3.58 -6.45 5.67
CA GLY A 5 -4.43 -5.32 5.40
C GLY A 5 -3.68 -4.15 4.79
N VAL A 6 -4.40 -3.33 4.03
CA VAL A 6 -3.87 -2.08 3.50
C VAL A 6 -4.83 -0.95 3.85
N LEU A 7 -4.28 0.08 4.45
CA LEU A 7 -4.98 1.31 4.76
C LEU A 7 -4.34 2.43 3.93
N VAL A 8 -5.16 3.22 3.29
CA VAL A 8 -4.69 4.33 2.47
C VAL A 8 -5.09 5.63 3.15
N VAL A 9 -4.10 6.47 3.43
CA VAL A 9 -4.34 7.81 3.99
C VAL A 9 -4.22 8.81 2.85
N VAL A 10 -5.32 9.49 2.57
CA VAL A 10 -5.38 10.48 1.50
C VAL A 10 -5.37 11.86 2.14
N HIS A 11 -4.42 12.69 1.76
CA HIS A 11 -4.23 14.01 2.33
C HIS A 11 -4.27 15.10 1.27
N GLY A 12 -5.29 15.93 1.35
CA GLY A 12 -5.39 17.17 0.61
C GLY A 12 -5.61 18.29 1.61
N PHE A 13 -6.79 18.89 1.59
CA PHE A 13 -7.19 19.86 2.62
C PHE A 13 -7.45 19.17 3.97
N ARG A 14 -8.03 17.98 3.92
CA ARG A 14 -8.28 17.13 5.09
C ARG A 14 -7.59 15.80 4.92
N VAL A 15 -7.45 15.08 6.04
CA VAL A 15 -6.91 13.72 6.04
C VAL A 15 -8.06 12.74 6.09
N GLU A 16 -8.05 11.79 5.17
CA GLU A 16 -9.05 10.72 5.10
C GLU A 16 -8.35 9.37 5.09
N ALA A 17 -8.82 8.45 5.91
CA ALA A 17 -8.33 7.09 5.93
C ALA A 17 -9.32 6.18 5.19
N VAL A 18 -8.83 5.47 4.19
CA VAL A 18 -9.65 4.61 3.36
C VAL A 18 -9.10 3.19 3.45
N ILE A 19 -9.95 2.24 3.83
CA ILE A 19 -9.56 0.84 3.89
C ILE A 19 -9.62 0.26 2.48
N TYR A 20 -8.48 -0.27 2.01
CA TYR A 20 -8.44 -0.96 0.73
C TYR A 20 -9.20 -2.28 0.85
N PRO A 21 -10.22 -2.51 0.02
CA PRO A 21 -10.94 -3.77 0.07
C PRO A 21 -10.04 -4.90 -0.39
N THR A 22 -9.69 -5.78 0.55
CA THR A 22 -8.85 -6.93 0.24
C THR A 22 -9.71 -8.05 -0.33
N TYR A 23 -9.40 -8.40 -1.57
CA TYR A 23 -9.99 -9.57 -2.19
C TYR A 23 -9.06 -10.75 -1.96
N GLU A 24 -9.62 -11.94 -1.89
CA GLU A 24 -8.81 -13.14 -2.00
C GLU A 24 -8.21 -13.17 -3.40
N THR A 25 -6.99 -12.70 -3.53
CA THR A 25 -6.28 -12.82 -4.78
C THR A 25 -5.53 -14.14 -4.75
N ARG A 26 -5.90 -15.04 -5.64
CA ARG A 26 -5.14 -16.27 -5.87
C ARG A 26 -4.00 -16.03 -6.86
N GLY A 27 -3.73 -14.77 -7.12
CA GLY A 27 -2.70 -14.39 -8.05
C GLY A 27 -1.34 -14.17 -7.38
N SER A 28 -0.39 -13.75 -8.17
CA SER A 28 0.95 -13.43 -7.71
C SER A 28 0.98 -12.12 -6.95
N LEU A 29 2.10 -11.85 -6.26
CA LEU A 29 2.35 -10.56 -5.63
C LEU A 29 2.25 -9.43 -6.66
N SER A 30 2.74 -9.65 -7.87
CA SER A 30 2.65 -8.69 -8.96
C SER A 30 1.21 -8.32 -9.29
N ASP A 31 0.31 -9.30 -9.31
CA ASP A 31 -1.11 -9.04 -9.56
C ASP A 31 -1.72 -8.20 -8.43
N ALA A 32 -1.34 -8.47 -7.20
CA ALA A 32 -1.81 -7.69 -6.05
C ALA A 32 -1.31 -6.25 -6.12
N VAL A 33 -0.07 -6.04 -6.54
CA VAL A 33 0.50 -4.71 -6.72
C VAL A 33 -0.25 -3.94 -7.83
N ASP A 34 -0.47 -4.58 -8.96
CA ASP A 34 -1.19 -3.94 -10.07
C ASP A 34 -2.61 -3.56 -9.67
N ALA A 35 -3.28 -4.41 -8.92
CA ALA A 35 -4.63 -4.14 -8.42
C ALA A 35 -4.65 -2.94 -7.47
N LEU A 36 -3.68 -2.86 -6.57
CA LEU A 36 -3.59 -1.72 -5.65
C LEU A 36 -3.29 -0.42 -6.40
N VAL A 37 -2.36 -0.45 -7.35
CA VAL A 37 -2.02 0.74 -8.15
C VAL A 37 -3.26 1.25 -8.90
N ALA A 38 -3.99 0.36 -9.54
CA ALA A 38 -5.20 0.73 -10.28
C ALA A 38 -6.28 1.32 -9.37
N TRP A 39 -6.50 0.67 -8.23
CA TRP A 39 -7.49 1.13 -7.26
C TRP A 39 -7.10 2.50 -6.68
N LEU A 40 -5.83 2.67 -6.36
CA LEU A 40 -5.31 3.93 -5.82
C LEU A 40 -5.46 5.07 -6.83
N ALA A 41 -5.13 4.81 -8.09
CA ALA A 41 -5.27 5.80 -9.15
C ALA A 41 -6.74 6.26 -9.28
N ALA A 42 -7.67 5.33 -9.24
CA ALA A 42 -9.10 5.65 -9.32
C ALA A 42 -9.56 6.47 -8.11
N LEU A 43 -9.11 6.10 -6.90
CA LEU A 43 -9.46 6.85 -5.68
C LEU A 43 -8.94 8.27 -5.73
N VAL A 44 -7.66 8.44 -6.06
CA VAL A 44 -7.03 9.76 -6.09
C VAL A 44 -7.62 10.63 -7.18
N ALA A 45 -7.88 10.07 -8.35
CA ALA A 45 -8.51 10.80 -9.45
C ALA A 45 -9.88 11.35 -9.03
N GLU A 46 -10.68 10.54 -8.36
CA GLU A 46 -12.00 10.95 -7.87
C GLU A 46 -11.87 12.06 -6.83
N ARG A 47 -10.94 11.93 -5.88
CA ARG A 47 -10.75 12.94 -4.84
C ARG A 47 -10.22 14.26 -5.42
N GLU A 48 -9.27 14.18 -6.34
CA GLU A 48 -8.71 15.39 -6.98
C GLU A 48 -9.76 16.10 -7.85
N SER A 49 -10.57 15.33 -8.55
CA SER A 49 -11.65 15.89 -9.37
C SER A 49 -12.70 16.59 -8.50
N THR A 50 -13.09 15.95 -7.41
CA THR A 50 -14.12 16.51 -6.51
C THR A 50 -13.66 17.78 -5.82
N HIS A 51 -12.39 17.83 -5.38
CA HIS A 51 -11.87 18.93 -4.56
C HIS A 51 -11.06 19.95 -5.34
N GLY A 52 -10.70 19.68 -6.57
CA GLY A 52 -10.01 20.62 -7.45
C GLY A 52 -8.56 20.90 -7.11
N HIS A 53 -7.89 20.01 -6.37
CA HIS A 53 -6.46 20.15 -6.06
C HIS A 53 -5.81 18.77 -5.90
N ARG A 54 -4.48 18.76 -5.89
CA ARG A 54 -3.72 17.52 -5.76
C ARG A 54 -3.76 16.98 -4.33
N PHE A 55 -3.75 15.67 -4.25
CA PHE A 55 -3.72 14.95 -2.98
C PHE A 55 -2.42 14.17 -2.85
N ARG A 56 -1.98 14.01 -1.61
CA ARG A 56 -0.88 13.12 -1.26
C ARG A 56 -1.44 11.87 -0.61
N VAL A 57 -0.70 10.78 -0.74
CA VAL A 57 -1.13 9.48 -0.24
C VAL A 57 -0.03 8.90 0.62
N VAL A 58 -0.42 8.31 1.74
CA VAL A 58 0.45 7.44 2.53
C VAL A 58 -0.18 6.06 2.55
N LEU A 59 0.59 5.07 2.16
CA LEU A 59 0.14 3.68 2.15
C LEU A 59 0.58 3.00 3.43
N CYS A 60 -0.35 2.37 4.12
CA CYS A 60 -0.06 1.64 5.35
C CYS A 60 -0.41 0.18 5.12
N GLY A 61 0.57 -0.70 5.26
CA GLY A 61 0.39 -2.12 5.02
C GLY A 61 0.80 -2.97 6.19
N HIS A 62 0.03 -4.02 6.47
CA HIS A 62 0.30 -4.99 7.51
C HIS A 62 0.68 -6.32 6.87
N SER A 63 1.73 -6.96 7.40
CA SER A 63 2.20 -8.26 6.92
C SER A 63 2.56 -8.19 5.43
N MET A 64 2.06 -9.08 4.60
CA MET A 64 2.31 -9.05 3.14
C MET A 64 1.76 -7.79 2.48
N GLY A 65 0.77 -7.15 3.09
CA GLY A 65 0.26 -5.86 2.60
C GLY A 65 1.33 -4.77 2.57
N GLY A 66 2.31 -4.83 3.48
CA GLY A 66 3.43 -3.90 3.47
C GLY A 66 4.31 -4.04 2.23
N MET A 67 4.54 -5.27 1.76
CA MET A 67 5.28 -5.51 0.51
C MET A 67 4.50 -5.01 -0.70
N VAL A 68 3.20 -5.26 -0.71
CA VAL A 68 2.33 -4.77 -1.79
C VAL A 68 2.37 -3.24 -1.85
N CYS A 69 2.28 -2.58 -0.70
CA CYS A 69 2.36 -1.12 -0.62
C CYS A 69 3.70 -0.59 -1.12
N LEU A 70 4.81 -1.22 -0.69
CA LEU A 70 6.14 -0.78 -1.10
C LEU A 70 6.34 -0.95 -2.60
N ASP A 71 5.96 -2.10 -3.15
CA ASP A 71 6.11 -2.35 -4.57
C ASP A 71 5.19 -1.46 -5.40
N ALA A 72 3.98 -1.18 -4.91
CA ALA A 72 3.09 -0.23 -5.56
C ALA A 72 3.70 1.17 -5.61
N ALA A 73 4.28 1.63 -4.49
CA ALA A 73 4.94 2.92 -4.43
C ALA A 73 6.13 2.98 -5.38
N ARG A 74 6.91 1.90 -5.46
CA ARG A 74 8.04 1.81 -6.41
C ARG A 74 7.58 1.87 -7.86
N ALA A 75 6.51 1.14 -8.18
CA ALA A 75 5.96 1.14 -9.53
C ALA A 75 5.50 2.53 -9.93
N ILE A 76 4.84 3.25 -9.03
CA ILE A 76 4.39 4.62 -9.30
C ILE A 76 5.60 5.55 -9.47
N ARG A 77 6.58 5.46 -8.57
CA ARG A 77 7.77 6.31 -8.64
C ARG A 77 8.62 6.04 -9.88
N SER A 78 8.54 4.86 -10.44
CA SER A 78 9.28 4.54 -11.67
C SER A 78 8.84 5.36 -12.87
N GLN A 79 7.70 6.05 -12.78
CA GLN A 79 7.27 6.99 -13.80
C GLN A 79 8.19 8.21 -13.92
N GLY A 80 9.00 8.46 -12.89
CA GLY A 80 9.93 9.58 -12.89
C GLY A 80 9.35 10.85 -12.27
N ARG A 81 9.89 11.99 -12.70
CA ARG A 81 9.47 13.27 -12.16
C ARG A 81 7.99 13.53 -12.52
N GLY A 82 7.22 13.95 -11.54
CA GLY A 82 5.79 14.14 -11.73
C GLY A 82 4.98 12.86 -11.63
N ALA A 83 5.54 11.80 -11.07
CA ALA A 83 4.83 10.53 -10.86
C ALA A 83 3.51 10.76 -10.14
N TRP A 84 2.48 10.05 -10.59
CA TRP A 84 1.14 10.19 -10.04
C TRP A 84 0.49 8.81 -9.88
N PRO A 85 -0.28 8.56 -8.80
CA PRO A 85 -0.57 9.45 -7.66
C PRO A 85 0.68 9.82 -6.85
N CYS A 86 0.60 10.91 -6.10
CA CYS A 86 1.71 11.37 -5.28
C CYS A 86 1.77 10.57 -3.98
N VAL A 87 2.60 9.55 -3.95
CA VAL A 87 2.81 8.72 -2.75
C VAL A 87 3.94 9.33 -1.93
N GLY A 88 3.57 9.89 -0.77
CA GLY A 88 4.51 10.56 0.12
C GLY A 88 5.23 9.62 1.07
N GLY A 89 4.70 8.43 1.29
CA GLY A 89 5.33 7.48 2.19
C GLY A 89 4.62 6.14 2.23
N VAL A 90 5.33 5.18 2.78
CA VAL A 90 4.81 3.84 3.04
C VAL A 90 5.13 3.49 4.48
N VAL A 91 4.13 3.05 5.22
CA VAL A 91 4.29 2.54 6.58
C VAL A 91 3.97 1.04 6.53
N ALA A 92 4.92 0.23 6.94
CA ALA A 92 4.75 -1.22 6.89
C ALA A 92 4.91 -1.80 8.29
N TYR A 93 3.98 -2.67 8.66
CA TYR A 93 3.96 -3.33 9.95
C TYR A 93 4.18 -4.83 9.75
N ASP A 94 5.14 -5.39 10.49
CA ASP A 94 5.37 -6.84 10.52
C ASP A 94 5.56 -7.42 9.12
N THR A 95 6.35 -6.75 8.29
CA THR A 95 6.50 -7.10 6.88
C THR A 95 7.84 -7.78 6.63
N PRO A 96 7.87 -8.91 5.89
CA PRO A 96 9.09 -9.69 5.67
C PRO A 96 9.91 -9.13 4.51
N PHE A 97 10.55 -7.98 4.70
CA PHE A 97 11.32 -7.33 3.64
C PHE A 97 12.57 -8.07 3.21
N LEU A 98 13.14 -8.89 4.11
CA LEU A 98 14.43 -9.52 3.85
C LEU A 98 14.31 -10.89 3.18
N GLY A 99 13.13 -11.27 2.74
CA GLY A 99 12.93 -12.55 2.12
C GLY A 99 13.16 -13.74 3.05
N ILE A 100 12.94 -13.56 4.35
CA ILE A 100 13.10 -14.60 5.33
C ILE A 100 12.05 -15.69 5.12
N HIS A 101 12.44 -16.94 5.38
CA HIS A 101 11.49 -18.04 5.31
C HIS A 101 10.28 -17.74 6.20
N PRO A 102 9.05 -18.02 5.75
CA PRO A 102 7.84 -17.66 6.52
C PRO A 102 7.83 -18.16 7.96
N HIS A 103 8.40 -19.32 8.20
CA HIS A 103 8.47 -19.87 9.54
C HIS A 103 9.34 -19.01 10.46
N VAL A 104 10.51 -18.59 9.97
CA VAL A 104 11.43 -17.74 10.75
C VAL A 104 10.78 -16.38 11.00
N PHE A 105 10.18 -15.80 9.98
CA PHE A 105 9.48 -14.54 10.11
C PHE A 105 8.37 -14.61 11.16
N LYS A 106 7.57 -15.65 11.12
CA LYS A 106 6.48 -15.85 12.06
C LYS A 106 6.98 -15.93 13.51
N HIS A 107 8.09 -16.61 13.71
CA HIS A 107 8.71 -16.72 15.03
C HIS A 107 9.20 -15.36 15.55
N GLN A 108 9.90 -14.60 14.70
CA GLN A 108 10.38 -13.28 15.08
C GLN A 108 9.23 -12.32 15.35
N LEU A 109 8.19 -12.38 14.55
CA LEU A 109 7.01 -11.56 14.75
C LEU A 109 6.39 -11.80 16.12
N THR A 110 6.25 -13.05 16.51
CA THR A 110 5.73 -13.42 17.82
C THR A 110 6.58 -12.83 18.94
N THR A 111 7.90 -12.84 18.79
CA THR A 111 8.82 -12.26 19.77
C THR A 111 8.63 -10.76 19.91
N TYR A 112 8.46 -10.04 18.81
CA TYR A 112 8.30 -8.59 18.86
C TYR A 112 6.93 -8.16 19.38
N GLN A 113 5.93 -8.98 19.25
CA GLN A 113 4.59 -8.65 19.72
C GLN A 113 4.41 -8.83 21.22
N GLN A 114 5.35 -9.48 21.88
CA GLN A 114 5.34 -9.60 23.32
C GLN A 114 5.96 -8.38 23.98
#